data_dfb80f5819dc260e645a150320252395
#
_entry.id   dfb80f5819dc260e645a150320252395
#
_cell.length_a   1.000
_cell.length_b   1.000
_cell.length_c   1.000
_cell.angle_alpha   90.00
_cell.angle_beta   90.00
_cell.angle_gamma   90.00
#
_symmetry.space_group_name_H-M   'P 1'
#
loop_
_entity.id
_entity.type
_entity.pdbx_description
1 polymer ?
#
loop_
_entity_poly.entity_id
_entity_poly.type
_entity_poly.pdbx_seq_one_letter_code
_entity_poly.pdbx_strand_id
1 'polypeptide(L)'
;GEIVTHGFLVIGALHGEPPTPALGVPGVQHELDEIGPDHALRLFFLFFHRGAFMPQSWDNTGRTFHAFALNEARLYEEKVSQDLGARVFADIFPQLADALARGDLHARTHEIGYGQFKRKQFTPEYLDEVREAALVLLYRLLFLFYAEDRNLLPVRDARYAPYSVRRIREEVRDKVDAGGTFSSTMTKVWLNLQGVFELIDEGDDDIGMPAYNSGLFNRARSLLLTRTKVPDKVMAPIIDALSRRTEELLRGWINYRDLSVSHLGGIYERLLEYTLVHEVQ
;
A
#
# COMPACT_ATOMS: atom_id res chain seq x y z
N GLY A 1 1.37 -12.68 15.86
CA GLY A 1 1.86 -11.57 15.01
C GLY A 1 1.42 -10.22 15.53
N GLU A 2 0.16 -10.08 15.96
CA GLU A 2 -0.38 -8.82 16.51
C GLU A 2 0.30 -8.38 17.83
N ILE A 3 0.75 -9.32 18.63
CA ILE A 3 1.37 -9.03 19.93
C ILE A 3 2.72 -8.30 19.78
N VAL A 4 3.43 -8.49 18.69
CA VAL A 4 4.80 -7.98 18.54
C VAL A 4 4.85 -6.54 18.03
N THR A 5 3.93 -6.15 17.19
CA THR A 5 3.80 -4.75 16.74
C THR A 5 3.52 -3.80 17.93
N HIS A 6 2.82 -4.31 18.93
CA HIS A 6 2.45 -3.55 20.13
C HIS A 6 3.56 -3.51 21.20
N GLY A 7 4.53 -4.40 21.14
CA GLY A 7 5.66 -4.42 22.09
C GLY A 7 6.57 -3.18 22.03
N PHE A 8 6.74 -2.61 20.84
CA PHE A 8 7.50 -1.36 20.67
C PHE A 8 6.78 -0.12 21.25
N LEU A 9 5.48 -0.19 21.39
CA LEU A 9 4.64 0.87 21.92
C LEU A 9 4.83 1.07 23.43
N VAL A 10 5.16 0.02 24.14
CA VAL A 10 5.29 0.01 25.59
C VAL A 10 6.64 0.57 26.06
N ILE A 11 7.68 0.52 25.21
CA ILE A 11 9.01 1.05 25.56
C ILE A 11 8.96 2.57 25.81
N GLY A 12 8.11 3.30 25.08
CA GLY A 12 7.92 4.74 25.31
C GLY A 12 7.25 5.10 26.64
N ALA A 13 6.48 4.21 27.22
CA ALA A 13 5.75 4.44 28.48
C ALA A 13 6.59 4.15 29.72
N LEU A 14 7.75 3.48 29.58
CA LEU A 14 8.59 3.08 30.71
C LEU A 14 9.46 4.19 31.33
N HIS A 15 9.59 5.33 30.66
CA HIS A 15 10.45 6.41 31.17
C HIS A 15 9.73 7.41 32.07
N GLY A 16 8.59 7.02 32.68
CA GLY A 16 7.94 7.76 33.76
C GLY A 16 7.38 9.14 33.46
N GLU A 17 7.54 9.60 32.25
CA GLU A 17 6.87 10.80 31.75
C GLU A 17 5.68 10.39 30.89
N PRO A 18 4.51 11.02 31.04
CA PRO A 18 3.44 10.86 30.09
C PRO A 18 4.02 11.19 28.71
N PRO A 19 3.72 10.41 27.66
CA PRO A 19 4.28 10.67 26.34
C PRO A 19 3.99 12.12 25.97
N THR A 20 5.02 12.94 26.05
CA THR A 20 4.94 14.29 25.56
C THR A 20 4.65 14.20 24.07
N PRO A 21 3.75 15.02 23.54
CA PRO A 21 3.41 15.00 22.10
C PRO A 21 4.63 15.12 21.16
N ALA A 22 5.77 15.58 21.71
CA ALA A 22 7.03 15.74 20.99
C ALA A 22 7.81 14.44 20.72
N LEU A 23 7.54 13.35 21.42
CA LEU A 23 8.15 12.03 21.21
C LEU A 23 7.16 11.02 20.60
N GLY A 24 5.94 11.46 20.31
CA GLY A 24 4.94 10.63 19.69
C GLY A 24 5.38 10.23 18.29
N VAL A 25 5.75 8.96 18.10
CA VAL A 25 5.81 8.37 16.77
C VAL A 25 4.37 8.36 16.27
N PRO A 26 4.03 9.04 15.19
CA PRO A 26 2.65 9.04 14.66
C PRO A 26 2.28 7.64 14.21
N GLY A 27 1.05 7.29 14.38
CA GLY A 27 0.56 5.93 14.20
C GLY A 27 0.61 5.11 15.49
N VAL A 28 1.58 5.34 16.35
CA VAL A 28 1.67 4.69 17.66
C VAL A 28 0.52 5.13 18.58
N GLN A 29 0.19 6.42 18.56
CA GLN A 29 -0.91 6.93 19.39
C GLN A 29 -2.26 6.36 18.93
N HIS A 30 -2.48 6.31 17.62
CA HIS A 30 -3.70 5.73 17.05
C HIS A 30 -3.83 4.23 17.37
N GLU A 31 -2.74 3.48 17.25
CA GLU A 31 -2.72 2.06 17.62
C GLU A 31 -2.89 1.87 19.13
N LEU A 32 -2.38 2.78 19.98
CA LEU A 32 -2.60 2.75 21.43
C LEU A 32 -4.04 3.09 21.80
N ASP A 33 -4.67 4.00 21.07
CA ASP A 33 -6.07 4.38 21.31
C ASP A 33 -7.03 3.24 20.93
N GLU A 34 -6.64 2.38 19.99
CA GLU A 34 -7.37 1.15 19.63
C GLU A 34 -7.16 0.02 20.66
N ILE A 35 -6.04 0.05 21.42
CA ILE A 35 -5.75 -0.92 22.46
C ILE A 35 -6.28 -0.38 23.79
N GLY A 36 -7.39 -0.94 24.26
CA GLY A 36 -7.90 -0.58 25.58
C GLY A 36 -6.83 -0.71 26.70
N PRO A 37 -6.93 0.07 27.78
CA PRO A 37 -5.91 0.14 28.83
C PRO A 37 -5.55 -1.22 29.43
N ASP A 38 -6.49 -2.15 29.50
CA ASP A 38 -6.24 -3.52 29.99
C ASP A 38 -5.33 -4.32 29.05
N HIS A 39 -5.45 -4.15 27.75
CA HIS A 39 -4.57 -4.77 26.78
C HIS A 39 -3.17 -4.18 26.81
N ALA A 40 -3.05 -2.86 26.91
CA ALA A 40 -1.78 -2.18 27.03
C ALA A 40 -1.01 -2.65 28.28
N LEU A 41 -1.70 -2.79 29.42
CA LEU A 41 -1.11 -3.30 30.65
C LEU A 41 -0.66 -4.76 30.54
N ARG A 42 -1.45 -5.62 29.89
CA ARG A 42 -1.08 -7.03 29.64
C ARG A 42 0.15 -7.14 28.74
N LEU A 43 0.21 -6.34 27.67
CA LEU A 43 1.38 -6.28 26.78
C LEU A 43 2.61 -5.79 27.52
N PHE A 44 2.46 -4.71 28.32
CA PHE A 44 3.52 -4.22 29.18
C PHE A 44 4.06 -5.35 30.07
N PHE A 45 3.20 -6.01 30.84
CA PHE A 45 3.59 -7.12 31.70
C PHE A 45 4.28 -8.24 30.92
N LEU A 46 3.72 -8.63 29.76
CA LEU A 46 4.26 -9.70 28.91
C LEU A 46 5.72 -9.43 28.50
N PHE A 47 6.03 -8.18 28.14
CA PHE A 47 7.36 -7.80 27.68
C PHE A 47 8.34 -7.47 28.81
N PHE A 48 7.88 -6.99 29.95
CA PHE A 48 8.75 -6.39 30.97
C PHE A 48 8.78 -7.11 32.31
N HIS A 49 8.01 -8.17 32.51
CA HIS A 49 8.16 -8.97 33.72
C HIS A 49 9.49 -9.75 33.68
N ARG A 50 10.03 -10.06 34.86
CA ARG A 50 11.33 -10.73 35.00
C ARG A 50 11.46 -11.98 34.15
N GLY A 51 10.39 -12.80 34.04
CA GLY A 51 10.39 -14.04 33.26
C GLY A 51 10.58 -13.84 31.77
N ALA A 52 10.24 -12.66 31.22
CA ALA A 52 10.41 -12.38 29.79
C ALA A 52 11.89 -12.32 29.37
N PHE A 53 12.78 -12.03 30.32
CA PHE A 53 14.25 -11.96 30.12
C PHE A 53 14.95 -13.30 30.36
N MET A 54 14.22 -14.31 30.80
CA MET A 54 14.76 -15.66 31.07
C MET A 54 14.44 -16.59 29.92
N PRO A 55 15.22 -17.67 29.75
CA PRO A 55 14.86 -18.76 28.82
C PRO A 55 13.47 -19.27 29.11
N GLN A 56 12.65 -19.42 28.08
CA GLN A 56 11.26 -19.83 28.25
C GLN A 56 11.16 -21.37 28.34
N SER A 57 10.42 -21.87 29.31
CA SER A 57 10.25 -23.31 29.52
C SER A 57 9.48 -24.03 28.39
N TRP A 58 8.70 -23.29 27.63
CA TRP A 58 7.93 -23.79 26.50
C TRP A 58 8.71 -23.73 25.18
N ASP A 59 9.88 -23.05 25.15
CA ASP A 59 10.74 -22.97 23.96
C ASP A 59 11.92 -23.91 24.08
N ASN A 60 11.91 -25.00 23.32
CA ASN A 60 12.96 -26.02 23.29
C ASN A 60 14.33 -25.48 22.85
N THR A 61 14.40 -24.28 22.28
CA THR A 61 15.65 -23.63 21.86
C THR A 61 16.27 -22.74 22.93
N GLY A 62 15.59 -22.58 24.09
CA GLY A 62 16.06 -21.78 25.20
C GLY A 62 16.06 -20.28 24.96
N ARG A 63 15.24 -19.79 24.01
CA ARG A 63 15.12 -18.35 23.75
C ARG A 63 14.37 -17.64 24.87
N THR A 64 14.72 -16.38 25.08
CA THR A 64 13.89 -15.46 25.88
C THR A 64 12.60 -15.12 25.14
N PHE A 65 11.59 -14.61 25.88
CA PHE A 65 10.35 -14.15 25.24
C PHE A 65 10.61 -13.10 24.14
N HIS A 66 11.56 -12.17 24.37
CA HIS A 66 11.92 -11.15 23.37
C HIS A 66 12.49 -11.74 22.09
N ALA A 67 13.42 -12.71 22.23
CA ALA A 67 14.01 -13.36 21.07
C ALA A 67 12.96 -14.17 20.27
N PHE A 68 12.05 -14.82 20.98
CA PHE A 68 10.90 -15.49 20.35
C PHE A 68 10.00 -14.48 19.62
N ALA A 69 9.58 -13.41 20.30
CA ALA A 69 8.69 -12.39 19.74
C ALA A 69 9.29 -11.71 18.50
N LEU A 70 10.59 -11.38 18.53
CA LEU A 70 11.28 -10.82 17.36
C LEU A 70 11.33 -11.81 16.19
N ASN A 71 11.54 -13.10 16.46
CA ASN A 71 11.54 -14.12 15.42
C ASN A 71 10.14 -14.26 14.79
N GLU A 72 9.09 -14.30 15.61
CA GLU A 72 7.71 -14.39 15.14
C GLU A 72 7.32 -13.16 14.30
N ALA A 73 7.74 -11.96 14.74
CA ALA A 73 7.54 -10.73 13.95
C ALA A 73 8.15 -10.84 12.56
N ARG A 74 9.41 -11.30 12.48
CA ARG A 74 10.09 -11.46 11.20
C ARG A 74 9.40 -12.48 10.29
N LEU A 75 9.00 -13.62 10.83
CA LEU A 75 8.26 -14.64 10.08
C LEU A 75 6.92 -14.10 9.57
N TYR A 76 6.27 -13.29 10.39
CA TYR A 76 5.04 -12.61 10.01
C TYR A 76 5.25 -11.61 8.87
N GLU A 77 6.29 -10.76 8.95
CA GLU A 77 6.66 -9.81 7.88
C GLU A 77 6.95 -10.56 6.57
N GLU A 78 7.72 -11.65 6.63
CA GLU A 78 8.02 -12.50 5.47
C GLU A 78 6.73 -13.06 4.85
N LYS A 79 5.81 -13.56 5.69
CA LYS A 79 4.51 -14.10 5.23
C LYS A 79 3.67 -13.01 4.56
N VAL A 80 3.53 -11.85 5.19
CA VAL A 80 2.77 -10.72 4.61
C VAL A 80 3.36 -10.28 3.26
N SER A 81 4.69 -10.23 3.17
CA SER A 81 5.38 -9.89 1.92
C SER A 81 5.14 -10.92 0.83
N GLN A 82 5.20 -12.21 1.16
CA GLN A 82 4.94 -13.31 0.22
C GLN A 82 3.48 -13.29 -0.28
N ASP A 83 2.52 -13.11 0.63
CA ASP A 83 1.09 -13.04 0.30
C ASP A 83 0.77 -11.82 -0.57
N LEU A 84 1.35 -10.66 -0.24
CA LEU A 84 1.22 -9.45 -1.06
C LEU A 84 1.82 -9.68 -2.44
N GLY A 85 3.03 -10.22 -2.51
CA GLY A 85 3.70 -10.54 -3.77
C GLY A 85 2.88 -11.49 -4.63
N ALA A 86 2.37 -12.58 -4.05
CA ALA A 86 1.54 -13.55 -4.77
C ALA A 86 0.29 -12.89 -5.37
N ARG A 87 -0.42 -12.05 -4.60
CA ARG A 87 -1.60 -11.31 -5.10
C ARG A 87 -1.26 -10.29 -6.17
N VAL A 88 -0.15 -9.58 -6.00
CA VAL A 88 0.33 -8.63 -7.00
C VAL A 88 0.55 -9.34 -8.33
N PHE A 89 1.18 -10.53 -8.31
CA PHE A 89 1.46 -11.30 -9.52
C PHE A 89 0.23 -11.94 -10.15
N ALA A 90 -0.60 -12.61 -9.32
CA ALA A 90 -1.71 -13.41 -9.83
C ALA A 90 -2.90 -12.56 -10.28
N ASP A 91 -3.17 -11.47 -9.55
CA ASP A 91 -4.44 -10.76 -9.68
C ASP A 91 -4.26 -9.28 -10.02
N ILE A 92 -3.46 -8.54 -9.24
CA ILE A 92 -3.44 -7.08 -9.29
C ILE A 92 -2.77 -6.59 -10.57
N PHE A 93 -1.57 -7.08 -10.89
CA PHE A 93 -0.82 -6.63 -12.06
C PHE A 93 -1.53 -6.93 -13.38
N PRO A 94 -2.07 -8.15 -13.62
CA PRO A 94 -2.88 -8.44 -14.80
C PRO A 94 -4.11 -7.54 -14.93
N GLN A 95 -4.83 -7.28 -13.82
CA GLN A 95 -5.99 -6.40 -13.83
C GLN A 95 -5.61 -4.95 -14.13
N LEU A 96 -4.49 -4.44 -13.60
CA LEU A 96 -3.97 -3.12 -13.92
C LEU A 96 -3.62 -3.01 -15.40
N ALA A 97 -2.90 -3.98 -15.95
CA ALA A 97 -2.50 -3.99 -17.35
C ALA A 97 -3.73 -4.01 -18.29
N ASP A 98 -4.71 -4.87 -18.03
CA ASP A 98 -5.96 -4.94 -18.80
C ASP A 98 -6.74 -3.62 -18.71
N ALA A 99 -6.87 -3.04 -17.50
CA ALA A 99 -7.57 -1.77 -17.30
C ALA A 99 -6.90 -0.59 -18.02
N LEU A 100 -5.58 -0.54 -18.00
CA LEU A 100 -4.80 0.49 -18.69
C LEU A 100 -4.91 0.34 -20.20
N ALA A 101 -4.81 -0.88 -20.72
CA ALA A 101 -4.99 -1.13 -22.15
C ALA A 101 -6.39 -0.72 -22.62
N ARG A 102 -7.45 -1.12 -21.89
CA ARG A 102 -8.85 -0.73 -22.24
C ARG A 102 -9.07 0.77 -22.13
N GLY A 103 -8.53 1.41 -21.09
CA GLY A 103 -8.65 2.85 -20.88
C GLY A 103 -7.95 3.65 -21.98
N ASP A 104 -6.75 3.25 -22.37
CA ASP A 104 -5.98 3.88 -23.45
C ASP A 104 -6.68 3.67 -24.80
N LEU A 105 -7.13 2.46 -25.09
CA LEU A 105 -7.91 2.17 -26.30
C LEU A 105 -9.18 3.01 -26.37
N HIS A 106 -9.89 3.15 -25.25
CA HIS A 106 -11.08 4.01 -25.18
C HIS A 106 -10.74 5.48 -25.48
N ALA A 107 -9.69 6.02 -24.87
CA ALA A 107 -9.23 7.38 -25.10
C ALA A 107 -8.87 7.61 -26.59
N ARG A 108 -8.07 6.72 -27.17
CA ARG A 108 -7.68 6.80 -28.60
C ARG A 108 -8.86 6.64 -29.56
N THR A 109 -9.88 5.87 -29.20
CA THR A 109 -11.07 5.70 -30.05
C THR A 109 -11.84 7.01 -30.20
N HIS A 110 -11.90 7.81 -29.16
CA HIS A 110 -12.48 9.16 -29.21
C HIS A 110 -11.68 10.13 -30.09
N GLU A 111 -10.35 9.95 -30.16
CA GLU A 111 -9.48 10.80 -30.98
C GLU A 111 -9.46 10.40 -32.46
N ILE A 112 -9.54 9.10 -32.78
CA ILE A 112 -9.25 8.57 -34.12
C ILE A 112 -10.52 8.07 -34.83
N GLY A 113 -11.63 7.89 -34.08
CA GLY A 113 -12.90 7.32 -34.58
C GLY A 113 -12.92 5.79 -34.64
N TYR A 114 -14.10 5.23 -34.37
CA TYR A 114 -14.36 3.77 -34.24
C TYR A 114 -13.93 2.91 -35.44
N GLY A 115 -13.82 3.49 -36.63
CA GLY A 115 -13.59 2.73 -37.88
C GLY A 115 -12.17 2.23 -38.10
N GLN A 116 -11.18 2.80 -37.44
CA GLN A 116 -9.76 2.45 -37.63
C GLN A 116 -9.21 1.47 -36.56
N PHE A 117 -10.03 1.10 -35.60
CA PHE A 117 -9.69 0.25 -34.49
C PHE A 117 -9.86 -1.25 -34.81
N LYS A 118 -9.08 -1.80 -35.72
CA LYS A 118 -9.07 -3.25 -35.99
C LYS A 118 -7.73 -3.87 -35.59
N ARG A 119 -7.82 -4.99 -34.84
CA ARG A 119 -6.84 -6.09 -34.61
C ARG A 119 -5.30 -5.84 -34.68
N LYS A 120 -4.84 -4.71 -35.23
CA LYS A 120 -3.41 -4.37 -35.34
C LYS A 120 -2.82 -3.67 -34.13
N GLN A 121 -3.58 -3.54 -33.05
CA GLN A 121 -3.24 -2.61 -31.95
C GLN A 121 -2.50 -3.25 -30.80
N PHE A 122 -2.61 -4.54 -30.63
CA PHE A 122 -1.85 -5.27 -29.61
C PHE A 122 -0.52 -5.76 -30.19
N THR A 123 0.28 -4.80 -30.67
CA THR A 123 1.66 -5.13 -31.08
C THR A 123 2.51 -5.42 -29.84
N PRO A 124 3.62 -6.18 -29.96
CA PRO A 124 4.54 -6.38 -28.86
C PRO A 124 5.00 -5.08 -28.20
N GLU A 125 5.27 -4.05 -29.01
CA GLU A 125 5.70 -2.72 -28.52
C GLU A 125 4.60 -2.04 -27.71
N TYR A 126 3.34 -2.15 -28.11
CA TYR A 126 2.21 -1.61 -27.35
C TYR A 126 1.99 -2.39 -26.04
N LEU A 127 2.10 -3.70 -26.06
CA LEU A 127 2.01 -4.51 -24.85
C LEU A 127 3.15 -4.18 -23.87
N ASP A 128 4.35 -3.91 -24.37
CA ASP A 128 5.45 -3.42 -23.53
C ASP A 128 5.17 -2.02 -22.95
N GLU A 129 4.59 -1.09 -23.73
CA GLU A 129 4.16 0.22 -23.21
C GLU A 129 3.12 0.07 -22.09
N VAL A 130 2.14 -0.82 -22.26
CA VAL A 130 1.13 -1.12 -21.23
C VAL A 130 1.78 -1.75 -19.99
N ARG A 131 2.69 -2.70 -20.18
CA ARG A 131 3.44 -3.33 -19.09
C ARG A 131 4.22 -2.30 -18.28
N GLU A 132 4.98 -1.46 -18.93
CA GLU A 132 5.74 -0.39 -18.29
C GLU A 132 4.83 0.58 -17.53
N ALA A 133 3.69 0.96 -18.12
CA ALA A 133 2.71 1.82 -17.45
C ALA A 133 2.11 1.15 -16.20
N ALA A 134 1.78 -0.13 -16.29
CA ALA A 134 1.27 -0.91 -15.15
C ALA A 134 2.32 -1.03 -14.03
N LEU A 135 3.58 -1.27 -14.38
CA LEU A 135 4.69 -1.26 -13.42
C LEU A 135 4.84 0.10 -12.72
N VAL A 136 4.89 1.18 -13.49
CA VAL A 136 5.00 2.54 -12.94
C VAL A 136 3.85 2.85 -12.00
N LEU A 137 2.61 2.53 -12.38
CA LEU A 137 1.43 2.74 -11.54
C LEU A 137 1.50 1.94 -10.23
N LEU A 138 1.81 0.66 -10.33
CA LEU A 138 1.93 -0.20 -9.16
C LEU A 138 3.01 0.31 -8.19
N TYR A 139 4.17 0.74 -8.71
CA TYR A 139 5.22 1.30 -7.86
C TYR A 139 4.82 2.60 -7.20
N ARG A 140 4.11 3.49 -7.91
CA ARG A 140 3.56 4.69 -7.30
C ARG A 140 2.67 4.35 -6.12
N LEU A 141 1.79 3.35 -6.27
CA LEU A 141 0.88 2.91 -5.20
C LEU A 141 1.65 2.32 -4.01
N LEU A 142 2.56 1.37 -4.26
CA LEU A 142 3.36 0.73 -3.21
C LEU A 142 4.24 1.75 -2.48
N PHE A 143 4.86 2.67 -3.23
CA PHE A 143 5.65 3.75 -2.64
C PHE A 143 4.80 4.64 -1.74
N LEU A 144 3.61 5.06 -2.19
CA LEU A 144 2.72 5.92 -1.41
C LEU A 144 2.27 5.25 -0.12
N PHE A 145 1.86 3.99 -0.20
CA PHE A 145 1.44 3.24 0.98
C PHE A 145 2.59 3.11 1.98
N TYR A 146 3.78 2.78 1.50
CA TYR A 146 4.99 2.73 2.31
C TYR A 146 5.36 4.09 2.91
N ALA A 147 5.36 5.15 2.10
CA ALA A 147 5.78 6.47 2.52
C ALA A 147 4.83 7.09 3.56
N GLU A 148 3.50 6.90 3.42
CA GLU A 148 2.53 7.36 4.41
C GLU A 148 2.61 6.54 5.70
N ASP A 149 2.67 5.20 5.61
CA ASP A 149 2.76 4.34 6.80
C ASP A 149 4.07 4.55 7.57
N ARG A 150 5.15 4.98 6.90
CA ARG A 150 6.45 5.38 7.48
C ARG A 150 6.53 6.84 7.91
N ASN A 151 5.46 7.62 7.72
CA ASN A 151 5.44 9.07 7.96
C ASN A 151 6.53 9.84 7.21
N LEU A 152 6.89 9.39 6.01
CA LEU A 152 7.80 10.11 5.12
C LEU A 152 7.09 11.26 4.38
N LEU A 153 5.75 11.22 4.33
CA LEU A 153 4.89 12.28 3.84
C LEU A 153 4.25 13.02 5.04
N PRO A 154 3.78 14.25 4.89
CA PRO A 154 3.28 15.07 6.00
C PRO A 154 1.87 14.63 6.48
N VAL A 155 1.69 13.34 6.74
CA VAL A 155 0.40 12.72 7.11
C VAL A 155 -0.23 13.29 8.38
N ARG A 156 0.54 14.03 9.19
CA ARG A 156 0.07 14.72 10.39
C ARG A 156 -0.47 16.13 10.11
N ASP A 157 -0.14 16.68 8.96
CA ASP A 157 -0.59 18.02 8.60
C ASP A 157 -2.03 17.93 8.07
N ALA A 158 -2.94 18.62 8.73
CA ALA A 158 -4.34 18.64 8.35
C ALA A 158 -4.58 19.17 6.92
N ARG A 159 -3.62 19.94 6.39
CA ARG A 159 -3.66 20.44 5.01
C ARG A 159 -3.38 19.32 4.00
N TYR A 160 -2.54 18.33 4.36
CA TYR A 160 -2.26 17.16 3.52
C TYR A 160 -3.37 16.10 3.59
N ALA A 161 -4.09 15.99 4.69
CA ALA A 161 -5.08 14.94 4.90
C ALA A 161 -6.08 14.74 3.73
N PRO A 162 -6.59 15.81 3.05
CA PRO A 162 -7.46 15.65 1.89
C PRO A 162 -6.83 14.95 0.69
N TYR A 163 -5.50 14.98 0.59
CA TYR A 163 -4.71 14.39 -0.51
C TYR A 163 -4.08 13.05 -0.14
N SER A 164 -4.19 12.63 1.13
CA SER A 164 -3.61 11.39 1.63
C SER A 164 -4.15 10.16 0.87
N VAL A 165 -3.25 9.25 0.51
CA VAL A 165 -3.67 7.97 -0.06
C VAL A 165 -4.36 7.10 0.99
N ARG A 166 -4.07 7.30 2.28
CA ARG A 166 -4.79 6.66 3.38
C ARG A 166 -6.28 6.95 3.30
N ARG A 167 -6.68 8.20 3.08
CA ARG A 167 -8.10 8.57 2.88
C ARG A 167 -8.74 7.81 1.73
N ILE A 168 -8.04 7.66 0.62
CA ILE A 168 -8.53 6.89 -0.53
C ILE A 168 -8.74 5.42 -0.13
N ARG A 169 -7.78 4.82 0.59
CA ARG A 169 -7.86 3.45 1.11
C ARG A 169 -9.05 3.28 2.06
N GLU A 170 -9.27 4.21 2.97
CA GLU A 170 -10.39 4.22 3.93
C GLU A 170 -11.74 4.36 3.24
N GLU A 171 -11.90 5.33 2.33
CA GLU A 171 -13.15 5.51 1.55
C GLU A 171 -13.50 4.24 0.76
N VAL A 172 -12.49 3.58 0.17
CA VAL A 172 -12.69 2.33 -0.57
C VAL A 172 -13.10 1.21 0.37
N ARG A 173 -12.37 1.02 1.49
CA ARG A 173 -12.68 0.02 2.51
C ARG A 173 -14.11 0.16 3.01
N ASP A 174 -14.48 1.35 3.47
CA ASP A 174 -15.80 1.60 4.07
C ASP A 174 -16.92 1.27 3.10
N LYS A 175 -16.71 1.58 1.82
CA LYS A 175 -17.68 1.25 0.78
C LYS A 175 -17.74 -0.25 0.48
N VAL A 176 -16.60 -0.95 0.47
CA VAL A 176 -16.54 -2.42 0.28
C VAL A 176 -17.23 -3.12 1.46
N ASP A 177 -16.92 -2.71 2.70
CA ASP A 177 -17.46 -3.32 3.91
C ASP A 177 -18.97 -3.09 4.08
N ALA A 178 -19.46 -1.96 3.55
CA ALA A 178 -20.90 -1.68 3.44
C ALA A 178 -21.60 -2.45 2.29
N GLY A 179 -20.90 -3.31 1.53
CA GLY A 179 -21.46 -4.01 0.37
C GLY A 179 -21.78 -3.10 -0.81
N GLY A 180 -21.18 -1.91 -0.85
CA GLY A 180 -21.40 -0.92 -1.89
C GLY A 180 -20.77 -1.32 -3.24
N THR A 181 -21.37 -0.84 -4.34
CA THR A 181 -20.88 -1.09 -5.69
C THR A 181 -20.11 0.11 -6.24
N PHE A 182 -19.11 -0.15 -7.07
CA PHE A 182 -18.33 0.88 -7.76
C PHE A 182 -18.79 1.08 -9.20
N SER A 183 -18.76 2.33 -9.66
CA SER A 183 -19.20 2.69 -11.00
C SER A 183 -18.23 2.20 -12.08
N SER A 184 -18.78 1.70 -13.18
CA SER A 184 -18.01 1.34 -14.38
C SER A 184 -17.64 2.53 -15.27
N THR A 185 -18.16 3.73 -14.99
CA THR A 185 -17.94 4.94 -15.80
C THR A 185 -17.25 6.06 -15.00
N MET A 186 -17.53 6.15 -13.69
CA MET A 186 -16.88 7.14 -12.83
C MET A 186 -15.42 6.75 -12.57
N THR A 187 -14.56 7.75 -12.48
CA THR A 187 -13.09 7.61 -12.30
C THR A 187 -12.60 8.44 -11.11
N LYS A 188 -13.39 8.54 -10.03
CA LYS A 188 -13.06 9.35 -8.84
C LYS A 188 -11.76 8.88 -8.17
N VAL A 189 -11.63 7.57 -7.96
CA VAL A 189 -10.42 6.99 -7.36
C VAL A 189 -9.19 7.30 -8.21
N TRP A 190 -9.30 7.13 -9.53
CA TRP A 190 -8.21 7.46 -10.46
C TRP A 190 -7.80 8.93 -10.38
N LEU A 191 -8.76 9.86 -10.42
CA LEU A 191 -8.49 11.30 -10.35
C LEU A 191 -7.86 11.71 -9.03
N ASN A 192 -8.32 11.15 -7.91
CA ASN A 192 -7.71 11.38 -6.61
C ASN A 192 -6.25 10.93 -6.57
N LEU A 193 -5.95 9.74 -7.11
CA LEU A 193 -4.57 9.23 -7.20
C LEU A 193 -3.69 10.12 -8.09
N GLN A 194 -4.21 10.58 -9.24
CA GLN A 194 -3.46 11.50 -10.10
C GLN A 194 -3.12 12.82 -9.38
N GLY A 195 -4.05 13.36 -8.60
CA GLY A 195 -3.79 14.55 -7.77
C GLY A 195 -2.70 14.32 -6.73
N VAL A 196 -2.68 13.14 -6.08
CA VAL A 196 -1.59 12.79 -5.16
C VAL A 196 -0.25 12.65 -5.88
N PHE A 197 -0.23 12.03 -7.07
CA PHE A 197 1.00 11.88 -7.85
C PHE A 197 1.57 13.24 -8.27
N GLU A 198 0.70 14.17 -8.70
CA GLU A 198 1.08 15.54 -9.06
C GLU A 198 1.62 16.30 -7.86
N LEU A 199 0.94 16.22 -6.70
CA LEU A 199 1.37 16.84 -5.46
C LEU A 199 2.77 16.35 -5.03
N ILE A 200 3.11 15.09 -5.22
CA ILE A 200 4.43 14.55 -4.88
C ILE A 200 5.49 14.99 -5.90
N ASP A 201 5.15 15.02 -7.18
CA ASP A 201 6.10 15.43 -8.22
C ASP A 201 6.44 16.92 -8.13
N GLU A 202 5.42 17.76 -8.03
CA GLU A 202 5.55 19.24 -8.11
C GLU A 202 5.72 19.89 -6.73
N GLY A 203 5.22 19.25 -5.65
CA GLY A 203 5.13 19.84 -4.33
C GLY A 203 4.03 20.89 -4.22
N ASP A 204 3.79 21.39 -3.02
CA ASP A 204 2.89 22.49 -2.73
C ASP A 204 3.22 23.08 -1.35
N ASP A 205 3.73 24.31 -1.32
CA ASP A 205 4.13 25.00 -0.10
C ASP A 205 2.94 25.28 0.82
N ASP A 206 1.75 25.54 0.27
CA ASP A 206 0.53 25.77 1.04
C ASP A 206 0.08 24.53 1.81
N ILE A 207 0.38 23.36 1.28
CA ILE A 207 0.12 22.06 1.91
C ILE A 207 1.29 21.61 2.77
N GLY A 208 2.46 22.27 2.65
CA GLY A 208 3.68 21.87 3.32
C GLY A 208 4.33 20.62 2.71
N MET A 209 4.09 20.38 1.42
CA MET A 209 4.62 19.25 0.68
C MET A 209 5.79 19.72 -0.19
N PRO A 210 7.03 19.30 0.11
CA PRO A 210 8.15 19.58 -0.77
C PRO A 210 8.03 18.79 -2.07
N ALA A 211 8.51 19.34 -3.17
CA ALA A 211 8.64 18.61 -4.42
C ALA A 211 9.68 17.49 -4.27
N TYR A 212 9.26 16.25 -4.48
CA TYR A 212 10.20 15.12 -4.42
C TYR A 212 10.97 14.92 -5.71
N ASN A 213 10.51 15.53 -6.84
CA ASN A 213 11.17 15.48 -8.15
C ASN A 213 11.73 14.09 -8.51
N SER A 214 11.06 13.05 -8.02
CA SER A 214 11.46 11.67 -8.29
C SER A 214 10.99 11.31 -9.70
N GLY A 215 11.88 10.73 -10.51
CA GLY A 215 11.50 10.28 -11.85
C GLY A 215 10.31 9.31 -11.89
N LEU A 216 9.94 8.71 -10.75
CA LEU A 216 8.81 7.79 -10.63
C LEU A 216 7.46 8.53 -10.80
N PHE A 217 7.29 9.73 -10.21
CA PHE A 217 6.02 10.46 -10.24
C PHE A 217 5.89 11.40 -11.44
N ASN A 218 7.00 11.67 -12.12
CA ASN A 218 7.00 12.54 -13.29
C ASN A 218 6.02 12.05 -14.36
N ARG A 219 5.17 12.96 -14.86
CA ARG A 219 4.17 12.66 -15.89
C ARG A 219 4.77 12.11 -17.18
N ALA A 220 5.96 12.60 -17.56
CA ALA A 220 6.66 12.14 -18.75
C ALA A 220 7.17 10.70 -18.65
N ARG A 221 7.20 10.10 -17.45
CA ARG A 221 7.63 8.70 -17.24
C ARG A 221 6.72 7.70 -17.94
N SER A 222 5.42 8.01 -18.05
CA SER A 222 4.48 7.19 -18.81
C SER A 222 3.37 8.05 -19.41
N LEU A 223 3.47 8.30 -20.70
CA LEU A 223 2.44 9.02 -21.46
C LEU A 223 1.10 8.25 -21.48
N LEU A 224 1.14 6.93 -21.43
CA LEU A 224 -0.05 6.11 -21.34
C LEU A 224 -0.85 6.42 -20.08
N LEU A 225 -0.19 6.57 -18.92
CA LEU A 225 -0.87 6.91 -17.66
C LEU A 225 -1.50 8.32 -17.68
N THR A 226 -0.93 9.28 -18.42
CA THR A 226 -1.48 10.64 -18.48
C THR A 226 -2.75 10.73 -19.31
N ARG A 227 -2.88 9.88 -20.35
CA ARG A 227 -4.07 9.88 -21.23
C ARG A 227 -5.13 8.87 -20.83
N THR A 228 -4.79 7.90 -19.99
CA THR A 228 -5.71 6.84 -19.56
C THR A 228 -6.54 7.26 -18.34
N LYS A 229 -7.78 6.76 -18.26
CA LYS A 229 -8.63 6.85 -17.07
C LYS A 229 -9.13 5.45 -16.72
N VAL A 230 -8.94 5.04 -15.47
CA VAL A 230 -9.40 3.73 -14.99
C VAL A 230 -10.67 3.91 -14.17
N PRO A 231 -11.77 3.20 -14.52
CA PRO A 231 -13.03 3.27 -13.77
C PRO A 231 -12.89 2.79 -12.33
N ASP A 232 -13.71 3.37 -11.45
CA ASP A 232 -13.74 3.02 -10.01
C ASP A 232 -14.02 1.53 -9.78
N LYS A 233 -14.85 0.90 -10.64
CA LYS A 233 -15.15 -0.54 -10.59
C LYS A 233 -13.89 -1.42 -10.68
N VAL A 234 -12.83 -0.93 -11.32
CA VAL A 234 -11.56 -1.65 -11.45
C VAL A 234 -10.54 -1.14 -10.42
N MET A 235 -10.42 0.19 -10.28
CA MET A 235 -9.38 0.78 -9.44
C MET A 235 -9.61 0.53 -7.94
N ALA A 236 -10.88 0.61 -7.49
CA ALA A 236 -11.18 0.45 -6.07
C ALA A 236 -10.87 -0.97 -5.54
N PRO A 237 -11.27 -2.07 -6.20
CA PRO A 237 -10.85 -3.41 -5.78
C PRO A 237 -9.33 -3.61 -5.73
N ILE A 238 -8.57 -2.99 -6.64
CA ILE A 238 -7.11 -3.03 -6.64
C ILE A 238 -6.54 -2.32 -5.41
N ILE A 239 -7.06 -1.12 -5.08
CA ILE A 239 -6.67 -0.39 -3.87
C ILE A 239 -7.02 -1.20 -2.62
N ASP A 240 -8.20 -1.82 -2.56
CA ASP A 240 -8.60 -2.69 -1.45
C ASP A 240 -7.66 -3.90 -1.30
N ALA A 241 -7.37 -4.59 -2.39
CA ALA A 241 -6.49 -5.76 -2.41
C ALA A 241 -5.03 -5.43 -2.03
N LEU A 242 -4.55 -4.22 -2.36
CA LEU A 242 -3.25 -3.73 -1.90
C LEU A 242 -3.28 -3.28 -0.44
N SER A 243 -4.43 -2.87 0.08
CA SER A 243 -4.56 -2.27 1.41
C SER A 243 -4.83 -3.29 2.51
N ARG A 244 -5.47 -4.42 2.21
CA ARG A 244 -5.97 -5.35 3.21
C ARG A 244 -5.51 -6.78 2.97
N ARG A 245 -5.40 -7.54 4.06
CA ARG A 245 -5.13 -8.98 4.04
C ARG A 245 -6.35 -9.75 3.58
N THR A 246 -6.13 -10.93 3.00
CA THR A 246 -7.21 -11.82 2.51
C THR A 246 -7.66 -12.83 3.59
N GLU A 247 -6.98 -12.93 4.74
CA GLU A 247 -7.25 -13.95 5.75
C GLU A 247 -8.60 -13.76 6.45
N GLU A 248 -9.33 -14.82 6.56
CA GLU A 248 -10.77 -15.09 6.54
C GLU A 248 -11.67 -14.43 7.59
N LEU A 249 -11.20 -13.91 8.71
CA LEU A 249 -12.08 -13.41 9.78
C LEU A 249 -11.95 -11.92 10.08
N LEU A 250 -10.81 -11.34 9.80
CA LEU A 250 -10.57 -9.93 9.97
C LEU A 250 -9.72 -9.45 8.80
N ARG A 251 -10.32 -8.78 7.84
CA ARG A 251 -9.62 -8.09 6.74
C ARG A 251 -8.82 -6.91 7.29
N GLY A 252 -7.79 -7.21 8.11
CA GLY A 252 -6.92 -6.21 8.71
C GLY A 252 -6.09 -5.48 7.65
N TRP A 253 -5.69 -4.25 7.97
CA TRP A 253 -4.79 -3.45 7.14
C TRP A 253 -3.44 -4.15 6.96
N ILE A 254 -2.88 -4.03 5.77
CA ILE A 254 -1.47 -4.29 5.53
C ILE A 254 -0.71 -3.05 6.03
N ASN A 255 0.11 -3.23 7.05
CA ASN A 255 0.99 -2.20 7.55
C ASN A 255 2.28 -2.20 6.72
N TYR A 256 2.40 -1.26 5.79
CA TYR A 256 3.58 -1.14 4.93
C TYR A 256 4.84 -0.70 5.68
N ARG A 257 4.71 -0.19 6.90
CA ARG A 257 5.86 0.12 7.78
C ARG A 257 6.67 -1.13 8.09
N ASP A 258 6.01 -2.28 8.23
CA ASP A 258 6.63 -3.55 8.60
C ASP A 258 7.31 -4.22 7.41
N LEU A 259 7.01 -3.78 6.19
CA LEU A 259 7.69 -4.27 4.99
C LEU A 259 9.06 -3.60 4.84
N SER A 260 10.10 -4.40 4.61
CA SER A 260 11.42 -3.86 4.27
C SER A 260 11.47 -3.40 2.81
N VAL A 261 12.42 -2.51 2.51
CA VAL A 261 12.70 -2.10 1.12
C VAL A 261 13.07 -3.30 0.25
N SER A 262 13.74 -4.31 0.83
CA SER A 262 14.08 -5.55 0.14
C SER A 262 12.84 -6.36 -0.26
N HIS A 263 11.81 -6.39 0.58
CA HIS A 263 10.54 -7.05 0.26
C HIS A 263 9.84 -6.39 -0.94
N LEU A 264 9.77 -5.05 -0.94
CA LEU A 264 9.21 -4.30 -2.06
C LEU A 264 10.07 -4.45 -3.32
N GLY A 265 11.40 -4.47 -3.17
CA GLY A 265 12.36 -4.73 -4.24
C GLY A 265 12.17 -6.11 -4.88
N GLY A 266 11.96 -7.15 -4.08
CA GLY A 266 11.70 -8.51 -4.57
C GLY A 266 10.40 -8.62 -5.38
N ILE A 267 9.35 -7.89 -5.00
CA ILE A 267 8.13 -7.77 -5.81
C ILE A 267 8.48 -7.10 -7.15
N TYR A 268 9.28 -6.05 -7.13
CA TYR A 268 9.73 -5.34 -8.32
C TYR A 268 10.49 -6.25 -9.29
N GLU A 269 11.55 -6.90 -8.83
CA GLU A 269 12.41 -7.75 -9.66
C GLU A 269 11.63 -8.84 -10.38
N ARG A 270 10.74 -9.52 -9.67
CA ARG A 270 9.87 -10.54 -10.26
C ARG A 270 8.93 -9.99 -11.32
N LEU A 271 8.41 -8.77 -11.15
CA LEU A 271 7.52 -8.12 -12.13
C LEU A 271 8.24 -7.70 -13.41
N LEU A 272 9.56 -7.45 -13.36
CA LEU A 272 10.34 -7.15 -14.55
C LEU A 272 10.40 -8.35 -15.53
N GLU A 273 10.28 -9.57 -15.02
CA GLU A 273 10.26 -10.80 -15.83
C GLU A 273 8.88 -11.06 -16.48
N TYR A 274 7.85 -10.27 -16.12
CA TYR A 274 6.51 -10.45 -16.64
C TYR A 274 6.40 -10.00 -18.09
N THR A 275 5.84 -10.85 -18.94
CA THR A 275 5.53 -10.53 -20.34
C THR A 275 4.03 -10.55 -20.56
N LEU A 276 3.49 -9.47 -21.14
CA LEU A 276 2.08 -9.43 -21.53
C LEU A 276 1.88 -10.10 -22.87
N VAL A 277 0.88 -10.97 -22.95
CA VAL A 277 0.44 -11.59 -24.20
C VAL A 277 -1.04 -11.29 -24.41
N HIS A 278 -1.43 -11.06 -25.65
CA HIS A 278 -2.83 -10.88 -26.01
C HIS A 278 -3.39 -12.22 -26.50
N GLU A 279 -4.28 -12.83 -25.72
CA GLU A 279 -5.05 -14.00 -26.16
C GLU A 279 -6.30 -13.54 -26.89
N VAL A 280 -6.46 -14.02 -28.12
CA VAL A 280 -7.67 -13.81 -28.91
C VAL A 280 -8.63 -14.95 -28.57
N GLN A 281 -9.67 -14.63 -27.82
CA GLN A 281 -10.81 -15.53 -27.60
C GLN A 281 -11.74 -15.52 -28.80
#